data_cb08e6ee9d09e40e9c7b830c16aa9cfa
#
_entry.id   cb08e6ee9d09e40e9c7b830c16aa9cfa
#
_cell.length_a   1.000
_cell.length_b   1.000
_cell.length_c   1.000
_cell.angle_alpha   90.00
_cell.angle_beta   90.00
_cell.angle_gamma   90.00
#
_symmetry.space_group_name_H-M   'P 1'
#
loop_
_entity.id
_entity.type
_entity.pdbx_description
1 polymer ?
#
loop_
_entity_poly.entity_id
_entity_poly.type
_entity_poly.pdbx_seq_one_letter_code
_entity_poly.pdbx_strand_id
1 'polypeptide(L)'
;MVTSIYKPTPQARTVLSKRYVLRDKQHKPIEQPEDIFDRVARAVATGEKEYNTGADNFDYWNSVFYEMMARGEFLPNSPTLMNAGALSDDGKPVGSLSACFVIPVLDSMLDEDGIAEAIRTMIAVQKYGGGTGFSLSQLRPRNAYISTTHGKACGPIHVLRVLSQCSTMVTQGGKRDGANMAMLRIDHPDIMEFIHCKDRDGDIHNFNISVSVTDAFMFALRDDTYFDLIDPQTKQTWKVDLEREREDEEPTIDEELTAIFQGISYNLGDDGAVSLHAKSLWNHIVKSAHKTGDPGVVFIDRVNASTANPVPSLGGVEATNPCGEQPLNAYDACCLGSINLAKFVKGPLVSFDRPTAVIDTTGLSFTAQAGTRFLDDVLTVNQYSAQKIADLVAKLRRTGLGIMGWADALAIMRIPYNSNEAVKLARYMMQIINESAHNMSEQL
;
A
#
# COMPACT_ATOMS: atom_id res chain seq x y z
N MET A 1 -31.93 22.28 -9.84
CA MET A 1 -30.97 21.23 -10.23
C MET A 1 -29.88 21.90 -11.04
N VAL A 2 -28.69 21.98 -10.50
CA VAL A 2 -27.53 22.45 -11.26
C VAL A 2 -27.25 21.36 -12.29
N THR A 3 -27.27 21.72 -13.58
CA THR A 3 -26.92 20.77 -14.65
C THR A 3 -25.45 20.36 -14.43
N SER A 4 -25.23 19.06 -14.16
CA SER A 4 -23.88 18.52 -13.97
C SER A 4 -22.99 18.88 -15.17
N ILE A 5 -21.83 19.46 -14.89
CA ILE A 5 -20.81 19.73 -15.93
C ILE A 5 -20.11 18.45 -16.37
N TYR A 6 -20.19 17.39 -15.60
CA TYR A 6 -19.60 16.09 -15.91
C TYR A 6 -20.41 15.34 -16.98
N LYS A 7 -19.73 14.98 -18.05
CA LYS A 7 -20.30 14.16 -19.14
C LYS A 7 -19.42 12.92 -19.35
N PRO A 8 -19.82 11.77 -18.75
CA PRO A 8 -19.04 10.55 -18.88
C PRO A 8 -19.03 10.03 -20.33
N THR A 9 -17.89 9.52 -20.78
CA THR A 9 -17.84 8.74 -22.01
C THR A 9 -18.71 7.47 -21.88
N PRO A 10 -19.11 6.79 -22.97
CA PRO A 10 -19.90 5.56 -22.90
C PRO A 10 -19.22 4.48 -22.02
N GLN A 11 -17.89 4.36 -22.11
CA GLN A 11 -17.12 3.42 -21.28
C GLN A 11 -17.14 3.82 -19.81
N ALA A 12 -16.86 5.10 -19.51
CA ALA A 12 -16.93 5.62 -18.15
C ALA A 12 -18.32 5.44 -17.54
N ARG A 13 -19.39 5.75 -18.29
CA ARG A 13 -20.77 5.54 -17.85
C ARG A 13 -21.03 4.08 -17.49
N THR A 14 -20.55 3.14 -18.31
CA THR A 14 -20.70 1.71 -18.04
C THR A 14 -20.03 1.29 -16.73
N VAL A 15 -18.80 1.75 -16.51
CA VAL A 15 -18.02 1.44 -15.30
C VAL A 15 -18.66 2.08 -14.06
N LEU A 16 -18.99 3.38 -14.14
CA LEU A 16 -19.61 4.12 -13.04
C LEU A 16 -20.95 3.51 -12.64
N SER A 17 -21.82 3.19 -13.62
CA SER A 17 -23.11 2.56 -13.37
C SER A 17 -23.02 1.18 -12.74
N LYS A 18 -21.98 0.39 -13.09
CA LYS A 18 -21.80 -0.96 -12.56
C LYS A 18 -21.18 -0.97 -11.15
N ARG A 19 -20.24 -0.06 -10.86
CA ARG A 19 -19.38 -0.16 -9.67
C ARG A 19 -19.57 0.94 -8.64
N TYR A 20 -19.92 2.18 -9.05
CA TYR A 20 -19.81 3.37 -8.19
C TYR A 20 -21.15 3.99 -7.81
N VAL A 21 -22.17 3.82 -8.65
CA VAL A 21 -23.55 4.30 -8.38
C VAL A 21 -24.12 3.63 -7.16
N LEU A 22 -24.66 4.42 -6.23
CA LEU A 22 -25.38 3.92 -5.05
C LEU A 22 -26.66 3.19 -5.47
N ARG A 23 -27.01 2.15 -4.70
CA ARG A 23 -28.15 1.30 -4.96
C ARG A 23 -28.97 1.11 -3.70
N ASP A 24 -30.29 0.97 -3.90
CA ASP A 24 -31.22 0.58 -2.82
C ASP A 24 -31.12 -0.92 -2.46
N LYS A 25 -31.94 -1.36 -1.50
CA LYS A 25 -32.01 -2.76 -1.05
C LYS A 25 -32.43 -3.74 -2.15
N GLN A 26 -33.08 -3.26 -3.20
CA GLN A 26 -33.50 -4.03 -4.38
C GLN A 26 -32.48 -3.98 -5.50
N HIS A 27 -31.24 -3.49 -5.20
CA HIS A 27 -30.13 -3.29 -6.15
C HIS A 27 -30.43 -2.32 -7.30
N LYS A 28 -31.46 -1.46 -7.18
CA LYS A 28 -31.75 -0.42 -8.17
C LYS A 28 -30.88 0.81 -7.92
N PRO A 29 -30.34 1.45 -8.97
CA PRO A 29 -29.61 2.71 -8.82
C PRO A 29 -30.49 3.80 -8.21
N ILE A 30 -29.97 4.53 -7.21
CA ILE A 30 -30.62 5.67 -6.58
C ILE A 30 -29.99 7.01 -6.95
N GLU A 31 -28.93 6.97 -7.73
CA GLU A 31 -28.26 8.12 -8.33
C GLU A 31 -27.83 7.81 -9.77
N GLN A 32 -27.49 8.82 -10.54
CA GLN A 32 -26.89 8.68 -11.88
C GLN A 32 -25.38 8.81 -11.81
N PRO A 33 -24.62 8.31 -12.82
CA PRO A 33 -23.18 8.51 -12.89
C PRO A 33 -22.72 9.98 -12.79
N GLU A 34 -23.55 10.90 -13.21
CA GLU A 34 -23.31 12.35 -13.16
C GLU A 34 -23.41 12.93 -11.74
N ASP A 35 -24.11 12.26 -10.83
CA ASP A 35 -24.35 12.73 -9.46
C ASP A 35 -23.24 12.32 -8.49
N ILE A 36 -22.41 11.33 -8.87
CA ILE A 36 -21.39 10.75 -8.01
C ILE A 36 -20.44 11.82 -7.46
N PHE A 37 -19.97 12.74 -8.31
CA PHE A 37 -19.00 13.74 -7.89
C PHE A 37 -19.60 14.82 -6.98
N ASP A 38 -20.88 15.17 -7.16
CA ASP A 38 -21.58 16.06 -6.22
C ASP A 38 -21.74 15.40 -4.84
N ARG A 39 -22.16 14.14 -4.80
CA ARG A 39 -22.23 13.39 -3.54
C ARG A 39 -20.90 13.32 -2.82
N VAL A 40 -19.84 12.96 -3.55
CA VAL A 40 -18.49 12.81 -2.98
C VAL A 40 -17.95 14.15 -2.48
N ALA A 41 -18.04 15.21 -3.29
CA ALA A 41 -17.59 16.53 -2.92
C ALA A 41 -18.28 17.04 -1.64
N ARG A 42 -19.62 16.91 -1.60
CA ARG A 42 -20.42 17.32 -0.45
C ARG A 42 -20.05 16.55 0.82
N ALA A 43 -19.87 15.24 0.71
CA ALA A 43 -19.51 14.40 1.85
C ALA A 43 -18.11 14.74 2.38
N VAL A 44 -17.13 14.91 1.49
CA VAL A 44 -15.75 15.22 1.87
C VAL A 44 -15.64 16.63 2.45
N ALA A 45 -16.29 17.63 1.83
CA ALA A 45 -16.27 19.01 2.33
C ALA A 45 -16.86 19.16 3.74
N THR A 46 -17.57 18.15 4.28
CA THR A 46 -18.00 18.20 5.70
C THR A 46 -16.81 18.23 6.66
N GLY A 47 -15.61 17.78 6.24
CA GLY A 47 -14.37 17.87 6.99
C GLY A 47 -13.97 19.33 7.30
N GLU A 48 -14.35 20.28 6.44
CA GLU A 48 -14.07 21.70 6.62
C GLU A 48 -14.65 22.28 7.92
N LYS A 49 -15.64 21.64 8.51
CA LYS A 49 -16.23 22.07 9.79
C LYS A 49 -15.27 21.90 10.97
N GLU A 50 -14.30 21.01 10.85
CA GLU A 50 -13.30 20.76 11.90
C GLU A 50 -12.21 21.84 11.95
N TYR A 51 -11.99 22.56 10.84
CA TYR A 51 -10.92 23.56 10.75
C TYR A 51 -11.26 24.93 11.34
N ASN A 52 -12.45 25.14 11.89
CA ASN A 52 -12.87 26.38 12.58
C ASN A 52 -12.77 27.67 11.73
N THR A 53 -12.84 27.57 10.40
CA THR A 53 -12.54 28.63 9.43
C THR A 53 -13.77 29.38 8.91
N GLY A 54 -14.94 29.18 9.54
CA GLY A 54 -16.20 29.87 9.21
C GLY A 54 -17.13 29.07 8.30
N ALA A 55 -18.42 29.45 8.29
CA ALA A 55 -19.48 28.75 7.56
C ALA A 55 -19.31 28.75 6.02
N ASP A 56 -18.64 29.77 5.48
CA ASP A 56 -18.45 29.96 4.03
C ASP A 56 -17.45 28.93 3.43
N ASN A 57 -16.67 28.24 4.26
CA ASN A 57 -15.61 27.34 3.80
C ASN A 57 -16.17 26.04 3.21
N PHE A 58 -17.27 25.51 3.76
CA PHE A 58 -17.93 24.32 3.23
C PHE A 58 -18.43 24.52 1.80
N ASP A 59 -19.15 25.58 1.51
CA ASP A 59 -19.73 25.80 0.18
C ASP A 59 -18.64 26.07 -0.87
N TYR A 60 -17.60 26.80 -0.49
CA TYR A 60 -16.45 27.04 -1.35
C TYR A 60 -15.74 25.72 -1.71
N TRP A 61 -15.32 24.92 -0.72
CA TRP A 61 -14.59 23.70 -0.97
C TRP A 61 -15.46 22.61 -1.60
N ASN A 62 -16.74 22.54 -1.26
CA ASN A 62 -17.67 21.65 -1.95
C ASN A 62 -17.71 21.97 -3.46
N SER A 63 -17.75 23.24 -3.84
CA SER A 63 -17.70 23.65 -5.24
C SER A 63 -16.37 23.32 -5.91
N VAL A 64 -15.24 23.60 -5.25
CA VAL A 64 -13.90 23.30 -5.76
C VAL A 64 -13.72 21.81 -5.96
N PHE A 65 -14.07 21.00 -4.97
CA PHE A 65 -13.94 19.53 -5.03
C PHE A 65 -14.81 18.93 -6.14
N TYR A 66 -16.05 19.42 -6.28
CA TYR A 66 -16.91 18.99 -7.37
C TYR A 66 -16.32 19.36 -8.73
N GLU A 67 -15.90 20.60 -8.93
CA GLU A 67 -15.41 21.07 -10.22
C GLU A 67 -14.16 20.33 -10.67
N MET A 68 -13.16 20.13 -9.79
CA MET A 68 -11.92 19.44 -10.16
C MET A 68 -12.16 17.99 -10.56
N MET A 69 -13.12 17.29 -9.90
CA MET A 69 -13.51 15.94 -10.29
C MET A 69 -14.32 15.92 -11.58
N ALA A 70 -15.30 16.82 -11.72
CA ALA A 70 -16.19 16.89 -12.87
C ALA A 70 -15.47 17.29 -14.17
N ARG A 71 -14.41 18.10 -14.08
CA ARG A 71 -13.52 18.44 -15.20
C ARG A 71 -12.50 17.35 -15.50
N GLY A 72 -12.38 16.35 -14.62
CA GLY A 72 -11.42 15.25 -14.73
C GLY A 72 -9.97 15.70 -14.50
N GLU A 73 -9.77 16.76 -13.73
CA GLU A 73 -8.47 17.30 -13.32
C GLU A 73 -7.87 16.49 -12.17
N PHE A 74 -8.75 15.97 -11.28
CA PHE A 74 -8.40 15.14 -10.14
C PHE A 74 -9.42 14.01 -9.97
N LEU A 75 -8.95 12.86 -9.49
CA LEU A 75 -9.83 11.73 -9.16
C LEU A 75 -9.34 11.05 -7.89
N PRO A 76 -10.19 10.92 -6.84
CA PRO A 76 -9.83 10.17 -5.64
C PRO A 76 -9.90 8.67 -5.89
N ASN A 77 -9.39 7.88 -4.93
CA ASN A 77 -9.42 6.43 -4.98
C ASN A 77 -10.86 5.87 -5.03
N SER A 78 -10.96 4.61 -5.48
CA SER A 78 -12.25 3.93 -5.61
C SER A 78 -13.05 3.85 -4.30
N PRO A 79 -12.48 3.55 -3.12
CA PRO A 79 -13.22 3.58 -1.87
C PRO A 79 -13.89 4.92 -1.59
N THR A 80 -13.20 6.03 -1.80
CA THR A 80 -13.80 7.37 -1.65
C THR A 80 -14.96 7.57 -2.62
N LEU A 81 -14.78 7.24 -3.91
CA LEU A 81 -15.85 7.37 -4.90
C LEU A 81 -17.07 6.48 -4.62
N MET A 82 -16.85 5.29 -4.05
CA MET A 82 -17.92 4.34 -3.74
C MET A 82 -18.67 4.71 -2.46
N ASN A 83 -17.95 5.14 -1.42
CA ASN A 83 -18.47 5.14 -0.06
C ASN A 83 -18.71 6.56 0.51
N ALA A 84 -18.04 7.62 -0.01
CA ALA A 84 -18.28 8.97 0.49
C ALA A 84 -19.75 9.38 0.30
N GLY A 85 -20.41 9.74 1.40
CA GLY A 85 -21.83 10.07 1.43
C GLY A 85 -22.79 8.89 1.30
N ALA A 86 -22.30 7.66 1.23
CA ALA A 86 -23.13 6.47 1.30
C ALA A 86 -23.53 6.20 2.75
N LEU A 87 -24.83 6.04 2.99
CA LEU A 87 -25.38 5.77 4.33
C LEU A 87 -26.14 4.43 4.35
N SER A 88 -26.01 3.72 5.46
CA SER A 88 -26.85 2.57 5.78
C SER A 88 -28.26 3.01 6.21
N ASP A 89 -29.16 2.06 6.38
CA ASP A 89 -30.55 2.35 6.77
C ASP A 89 -30.68 3.07 8.12
N ASP A 90 -29.72 2.88 9.02
CA ASP A 90 -29.65 3.56 10.31
C ASP A 90 -28.88 4.89 10.24
N GLY A 91 -28.61 5.39 9.02
CA GLY A 91 -27.97 6.67 8.77
C GLY A 91 -26.48 6.71 9.04
N LYS A 92 -25.80 5.56 9.23
CA LYS A 92 -24.35 5.51 9.43
C LYS A 92 -23.62 5.39 8.11
N PRO A 93 -22.41 6.00 7.98
CA PRO A 93 -21.58 5.81 6.81
C PRO A 93 -21.29 4.34 6.51
N VAL A 94 -21.30 4.00 5.22
CA VAL A 94 -21.03 2.65 4.74
C VAL A 94 -19.66 2.59 4.09
N GLY A 95 -18.77 1.77 4.67
CA GLY A 95 -17.47 1.53 4.09
C GLY A 95 -16.40 2.52 4.53
N SER A 96 -15.14 2.20 4.20
CA SER A 96 -13.98 3.07 4.40
C SER A 96 -13.77 3.94 3.16
N LEU A 97 -13.24 5.14 3.36
CA LEU A 97 -12.77 6.03 2.28
C LEU A 97 -11.29 5.80 1.96
N SER A 98 -10.54 5.23 2.91
CA SER A 98 -9.13 4.86 2.73
C SER A 98 -9.00 3.53 2.00
N ALA A 99 -7.98 3.44 1.14
CA ALA A 99 -7.72 2.26 0.31
C ALA A 99 -6.65 1.33 0.89
N CYS A 100 -5.70 1.88 1.65
CA CYS A 100 -4.44 1.23 2.02
C CYS A 100 -4.29 1.21 3.53
N PHE A 101 -3.92 0.03 4.08
CA PHE A 101 -3.74 -0.18 5.52
C PHE A 101 -2.55 -1.11 5.75
N VAL A 102 -1.82 -0.91 6.85
CA VAL A 102 -0.84 -1.87 7.35
C VAL A 102 -1.28 -2.35 8.73
N ILE A 103 -1.29 -3.66 8.91
CA ILE A 103 -1.73 -4.33 10.14
C ILE A 103 -0.52 -5.07 10.73
N PRO A 104 -0.16 -4.84 12.01
CA PRO A 104 0.93 -5.57 12.64
C PRO A 104 0.57 -7.04 12.87
N VAL A 105 1.60 -7.89 12.90
CA VAL A 105 1.49 -9.30 13.26
C VAL A 105 2.61 -9.62 14.25
N LEU A 106 2.32 -9.54 15.54
CA LEU A 106 3.26 -9.91 16.58
C LEU A 106 3.30 -11.42 16.78
N ASP A 107 4.40 -11.90 17.36
CA ASP A 107 4.65 -13.32 17.60
C ASP A 107 3.89 -13.85 18.84
N SER A 108 2.57 -13.73 18.77
CA SER A 108 1.63 -14.25 19.75
C SER A 108 0.35 -14.71 19.06
N MET A 109 -0.29 -15.75 19.57
CA MET A 109 -1.53 -16.23 19.00
C MET A 109 -2.72 -15.34 19.36
N LEU A 110 -2.84 -14.93 20.65
CA LEU A 110 -4.05 -14.32 21.19
C LEU A 110 -3.84 -12.92 21.79
N ASP A 111 -2.59 -12.50 21.99
CA ASP A 111 -2.31 -11.19 22.55
C ASP A 111 -2.76 -10.07 21.61
N GLU A 112 -2.84 -8.87 22.14
CA GLU A 112 -3.07 -7.67 21.37
C GLU A 112 -1.99 -7.54 20.29
N ASP A 113 -2.41 -7.24 19.04
CA ASP A 113 -1.56 -7.21 17.85
C ASP A 113 -1.00 -8.57 17.39
N GLY A 114 -1.42 -9.66 18.04
CA GLY A 114 -1.06 -11.03 17.64
C GLY A 114 -1.82 -11.52 16.41
N ILE A 115 -1.57 -12.78 16.04
CA ILE A 115 -2.06 -13.40 14.80
C ILE A 115 -3.60 -13.35 14.70
N ALA A 116 -4.32 -13.69 15.78
CA ALA A 116 -5.79 -13.68 15.77
C ALA A 116 -6.37 -12.26 15.61
N GLU A 117 -5.75 -11.26 16.25
CA GLU A 117 -6.16 -9.86 16.10
C GLU A 117 -5.86 -9.33 14.70
N ALA A 118 -4.73 -9.70 14.10
CA ALA A 118 -4.40 -9.36 12.72
C ALA A 118 -5.45 -9.91 11.74
N ILE A 119 -5.89 -11.15 11.90
CA ILE A 119 -6.97 -11.77 11.10
C ILE A 119 -8.28 -10.99 11.27
N ARG A 120 -8.68 -10.69 12.50
CA ARG A 120 -9.91 -9.94 12.81
C ARG A 120 -9.90 -8.57 12.16
N THR A 121 -8.79 -7.85 12.29
CA THR A 121 -8.63 -6.49 11.75
C THR A 121 -8.58 -6.51 10.21
N MET A 122 -7.89 -7.49 9.60
CA MET A 122 -7.90 -7.71 8.16
C MET A 122 -9.33 -7.88 7.61
N ILE A 123 -10.12 -8.77 8.22
CA ILE A 123 -11.51 -9.01 7.81
C ILE A 123 -12.32 -7.72 7.93
N ALA A 124 -12.15 -6.96 9.00
CA ALA A 124 -12.86 -5.70 9.21
C ALA A 124 -12.48 -4.64 8.16
N VAL A 125 -11.19 -4.48 7.86
CA VAL A 125 -10.71 -3.55 6.82
C VAL A 125 -11.20 -3.96 5.44
N GLN A 126 -11.06 -5.22 5.07
CA GLN A 126 -11.44 -5.73 3.74
C GLN A 126 -12.95 -5.68 3.51
N LYS A 127 -13.75 -5.96 4.53
CA LYS A 127 -15.22 -5.81 4.45
C LYS A 127 -15.64 -4.43 3.95
N TYR A 128 -14.87 -3.41 4.28
CA TYR A 128 -15.13 -2.01 3.90
C TYR A 128 -14.34 -1.52 2.69
N GLY A 129 -13.65 -2.42 1.97
CA GLY A 129 -13.01 -2.09 0.70
C GLY A 129 -11.53 -1.72 0.80
N GLY A 130 -10.91 -1.81 1.98
CA GLY A 130 -9.48 -1.56 2.17
C GLY A 130 -8.61 -2.74 1.75
N GLY A 131 -7.42 -2.46 1.20
CA GLY A 131 -6.35 -3.42 1.00
C GLY A 131 -5.40 -3.41 2.20
N THR A 132 -4.81 -4.58 2.53
CA THR A 132 -4.01 -4.75 3.75
C THR A 132 -2.58 -5.19 3.46
N GLY A 133 -1.63 -4.68 4.23
CA GLY A 133 -0.23 -5.10 4.23
C GLY A 133 0.19 -5.62 5.59
N PHE A 134 1.10 -6.59 5.61
CA PHE A 134 1.58 -7.26 6.80
C PHE A 134 3.09 -7.41 6.77
N SER A 135 3.77 -7.12 7.88
CA SER A 135 5.11 -7.61 8.13
C SER A 135 5.03 -8.90 8.94
N LEU A 136 5.62 -9.96 8.41
CA LEU A 136 5.74 -11.26 9.10
C LEU A 136 7.09 -11.40 9.81
N SER A 137 7.90 -10.36 9.76
CA SER A 137 9.32 -10.38 10.17
C SER A 137 9.53 -10.50 11.68
N GLN A 138 8.47 -10.33 12.47
CA GLN A 138 8.54 -10.49 13.92
C GLN A 138 8.13 -11.89 14.41
N LEU A 139 7.56 -12.69 13.51
CA LEU A 139 7.19 -14.06 13.83
C LEU A 139 8.44 -14.94 13.97
N ARG A 140 8.46 -15.82 15.00
CA ARG A 140 9.54 -16.78 15.18
C ARG A 140 9.65 -17.73 14.01
N PRO A 141 10.84 -18.22 13.71
CA PRO A 141 11.04 -19.16 12.60
C PRO A 141 10.35 -20.49 12.85
N ARG A 142 10.10 -21.20 11.76
CA ARG A 142 9.57 -22.55 11.77
C ARG A 142 10.44 -23.45 12.65
N ASN A 143 9.80 -24.34 13.40
CA ASN A 143 10.42 -25.26 14.35
C ASN A 143 11.05 -24.59 15.60
N ALA A 144 10.98 -23.27 15.76
CA ALA A 144 11.38 -22.63 17.01
C ALA A 144 10.54 -23.16 18.18
N TYR A 145 11.18 -23.35 19.33
CA TYR A 145 10.53 -23.89 20.52
C TYR A 145 9.52 -22.89 21.10
N ILE A 146 8.35 -23.40 21.50
CA ILE A 146 7.28 -22.63 22.15
C ILE A 146 7.26 -23.02 23.62
N SER A 147 7.75 -22.13 24.50
CA SER A 147 7.87 -22.39 25.94
C SER A 147 6.54 -22.64 26.65
N THR A 148 5.45 -22.04 26.17
CA THR A 148 4.11 -22.16 26.79
C THR A 148 3.39 -23.47 26.51
N THR A 149 3.64 -24.07 25.35
CA THR A 149 2.96 -25.31 24.91
C THR A 149 3.91 -26.50 24.76
N HIS A 150 5.21 -26.27 24.92
CA HIS A 150 6.28 -27.24 24.70
C HIS A 150 6.29 -27.85 23.25
N GLY A 151 5.70 -27.08 22.30
CA GLY A 151 5.62 -27.46 20.89
C GLY A 151 6.63 -26.72 20.01
N LYS A 152 6.49 -26.94 18.70
CA LYS A 152 7.29 -26.27 17.68
C LYS A 152 6.44 -25.24 16.92
N ALA A 153 7.02 -24.09 16.59
CA ALA A 153 6.35 -23.03 15.84
C ALA A 153 6.10 -23.42 14.38
N CYS A 154 5.01 -22.93 13.82
CA CYS A 154 4.65 -23.19 12.42
C CYS A 154 5.40 -22.27 11.42
N GLY A 155 6.01 -21.16 11.90
CA GLY A 155 6.70 -20.18 11.07
C GLY A 155 5.78 -19.20 10.32
N PRO A 156 6.36 -18.13 9.76
CA PRO A 156 5.61 -17.03 9.13
C PRO A 156 4.83 -17.47 7.88
N ILE A 157 5.32 -18.43 7.10
CA ILE A 157 4.67 -18.85 5.86
C ILE A 157 3.36 -19.61 6.14
N HIS A 158 3.28 -20.35 7.23
CA HIS A 158 2.03 -20.97 7.64
C HIS A 158 0.99 -19.94 8.08
N VAL A 159 1.42 -18.93 8.83
CA VAL A 159 0.56 -17.79 9.18
C VAL A 159 0.07 -17.07 7.94
N LEU A 160 0.94 -16.86 6.94
CA LEU A 160 0.57 -16.26 5.65
C LEU A 160 -0.51 -17.07 4.93
N ARG A 161 -0.41 -18.41 4.93
CA ARG A 161 -1.46 -19.27 4.34
C ARG A 161 -2.81 -19.12 5.06
N VAL A 162 -2.81 -19.02 6.39
CA VAL A 162 -4.04 -18.78 7.16
C VAL A 162 -4.64 -17.42 6.83
N LEU A 163 -3.85 -16.35 6.78
CA LEU A 163 -4.30 -15.02 6.36
C LEU A 163 -4.89 -15.04 4.95
N SER A 164 -4.23 -15.74 4.01
CA SER A 164 -4.69 -15.90 2.64
C SER A 164 -6.06 -16.59 2.59
N GLN A 165 -6.24 -17.70 3.30
CA GLN A 165 -7.52 -18.42 3.35
C GLN A 165 -8.62 -17.57 3.99
N CYS A 166 -8.35 -16.88 5.08
CA CYS A 166 -9.32 -15.98 5.72
C CYS A 166 -9.74 -14.82 4.79
N SER A 167 -8.80 -14.26 4.02
CA SER A 167 -9.10 -13.20 3.07
C SER A 167 -10.06 -13.64 1.96
N THR A 168 -10.06 -14.91 1.54
CA THR A 168 -10.98 -15.42 0.52
C THR A 168 -12.46 -15.41 0.96
N MET A 169 -12.71 -15.39 2.26
CA MET A 169 -14.09 -15.31 2.80
C MET A 169 -14.70 -13.91 2.64
N VAL A 170 -13.87 -12.90 2.40
CA VAL A 170 -14.30 -11.50 2.35
C VAL A 170 -14.36 -11.02 0.90
N THR A 171 -15.55 -11.07 0.31
CA THR A 171 -15.81 -10.36 -0.95
C THR A 171 -16.19 -8.92 -0.64
N GLN A 172 -15.38 -7.96 -1.03
CA GLN A 172 -15.62 -6.52 -0.82
C GLN A 172 -16.90 -6.07 -1.56
N GLY A 173 -18.04 -6.17 -0.88
CA GLY A 173 -19.34 -5.82 -1.43
C GLY A 173 -19.69 -6.52 -2.75
N GLY A 174 -19.09 -7.68 -3.06
CA GLY A 174 -19.26 -8.40 -4.34
C GLY A 174 -18.60 -7.70 -5.54
N LYS A 175 -17.77 -6.66 -5.33
CA LYS A 175 -17.22 -5.80 -6.39
C LYS A 175 -15.71 -5.91 -6.58
N ARG A 176 -14.98 -6.38 -5.57
CA ARG A 176 -13.51 -6.50 -5.59
C ARG A 176 -13.04 -7.58 -4.62
N ASP A 177 -12.07 -8.39 -5.00
CA ASP A 177 -11.38 -9.31 -4.09
C ASP A 177 -10.44 -8.53 -3.16
N GLY A 178 -10.26 -9.02 -1.92
CA GLY A 178 -9.31 -8.44 -0.98
C GLY A 178 -7.90 -8.56 -1.53
N ALA A 179 -7.20 -7.44 -1.67
CA ALA A 179 -5.79 -7.42 -2.05
C ALA A 179 -4.92 -7.29 -0.82
N ASN A 180 -3.82 -8.05 -0.78
CA ASN A 180 -2.91 -8.08 0.37
C ASN A 180 -1.45 -7.98 -0.07
N MET A 181 -0.60 -7.56 0.87
CA MET A 181 0.86 -7.62 0.81
C MET A 181 1.38 -8.36 2.04
N ALA A 182 2.30 -9.28 1.84
CA ALA A 182 3.10 -9.84 2.92
C ALA A 182 4.57 -9.51 2.69
N MET A 183 5.25 -9.11 3.76
CA MET A 183 6.67 -8.79 3.73
C MET A 183 7.43 -9.61 4.76
N LEU A 184 8.61 -10.07 4.39
CA LEU A 184 9.55 -10.74 5.28
C LEU A 184 10.94 -10.13 5.11
N ARG A 185 11.65 -9.91 6.23
CA ARG A 185 13.02 -9.43 6.20
C ARG A 185 13.95 -10.46 5.56
N ILE A 186 14.91 -9.97 4.79
CA ILE A 186 15.88 -10.81 4.08
C ILE A 186 16.78 -11.63 5.02
N ASP A 187 16.96 -11.14 6.23
CA ASP A 187 17.75 -11.77 7.28
C ASP A 187 16.92 -12.70 8.21
N HIS A 188 15.65 -12.98 7.85
CA HIS A 188 14.83 -13.92 8.60
C HIS A 188 15.23 -15.38 8.28
N PRO A 189 15.30 -16.31 9.26
CA PRO A 189 15.68 -17.71 9.01
C PRO A 189 14.81 -18.43 7.97
N ASP A 190 13.52 -18.10 7.87
CA ASP A 190 12.59 -18.72 6.90
C ASP A 190 12.54 -17.98 5.54
N ILE A 191 13.53 -17.16 5.21
CA ILE A 191 13.54 -16.35 3.98
C ILE A 191 13.41 -17.19 2.72
N MET A 192 14.01 -18.38 2.69
CA MET A 192 13.95 -19.26 1.52
C MET A 192 12.54 -19.81 1.30
N GLU A 193 11.88 -20.27 2.37
CA GLU A 193 10.48 -20.72 2.27
C GLU A 193 9.57 -19.57 1.80
N PHE A 194 9.84 -18.34 2.23
CA PHE A 194 9.09 -17.16 1.80
C PHE A 194 9.27 -16.85 0.31
N ILE A 195 10.49 -16.84 -0.21
CA ILE A 195 10.78 -16.58 -1.63
C ILE A 195 10.03 -17.56 -2.55
N HIS A 196 9.91 -18.82 -2.12
CA HIS A 196 9.31 -19.89 -2.89
C HIS A 196 7.85 -20.23 -2.52
N CYS A 197 7.24 -19.49 -1.60
CA CYS A 197 5.90 -19.81 -1.08
C CYS A 197 4.78 -19.75 -2.14
N LYS A 198 5.02 -19.08 -3.27
CA LYS A 198 4.10 -18.97 -4.41
C LYS A 198 4.51 -19.81 -5.64
N ASP A 199 5.46 -20.67 -5.53
CA ASP A 199 5.92 -21.52 -6.65
C ASP A 199 4.87 -22.52 -7.13
N ARG A 200 3.88 -22.85 -6.31
CA ARG A 200 2.74 -23.69 -6.67
C ARG A 200 1.56 -22.83 -7.12
N ASP A 201 1.03 -23.13 -8.29
CA ASP A 201 -0.16 -22.46 -8.80
C ASP A 201 -1.35 -22.55 -7.82
N GLY A 202 -1.96 -21.41 -7.53
CA GLY A 202 -3.13 -21.31 -6.67
C GLY A 202 -2.84 -21.14 -5.17
N ASP A 203 -1.60 -21.30 -4.70
CA ASP A 203 -1.24 -20.98 -3.32
C ASP A 203 -1.07 -19.47 -3.16
N ILE A 204 -1.65 -18.90 -2.08
CA ILE A 204 -1.46 -17.50 -1.67
C ILE A 204 -1.72 -16.49 -2.82
N HIS A 205 -2.68 -16.78 -3.71
CA HIS A 205 -2.95 -16.01 -4.93
C HIS A 205 -3.47 -14.58 -4.67
N ASN A 206 -4.03 -14.32 -3.49
CA ASN A 206 -4.57 -13.02 -3.07
C ASN A 206 -3.57 -12.15 -2.27
N PHE A 207 -2.32 -12.59 -2.21
CA PHE A 207 -1.21 -11.81 -1.66
C PHE A 207 -0.15 -11.52 -2.72
N ASN A 208 0.29 -10.28 -2.80
CA ASN A 208 1.61 -9.95 -3.30
C ASN A 208 2.61 -10.20 -2.17
N ILE A 209 3.84 -10.58 -2.50
CA ILE A 209 4.90 -10.77 -1.51
C ILE A 209 6.12 -9.93 -1.86
N SER A 210 6.77 -9.38 -0.83
CA SER A 210 8.00 -8.59 -1.01
C SER A 210 9.01 -8.90 0.09
N VAL A 211 10.28 -8.96 -0.30
CA VAL A 211 11.40 -9.10 0.63
C VAL A 211 11.81 -7.71 1.13
N SER A 212 11.87 -7.53 2.44
CA SER A 212 12.40 -6.32 3.08
C SER A 212 13.92 -6.43 3.14
N VAL A 213 14.61 -5.73 2.24
CA VAL A 213 16.07 -5.76 2.08
C VAL A 213 16.72 -4.72 3.00
N THR A 214 17.75 -5.16 3.74
CA THR A 214 18.52 -4.32 4.66
C THR A 214 19.78 -3.74 4.00
N ASP A 215 20.29 -2.66 4.54
CA ASP A 215 21.58 -2.09 4.12
C ASP A 215 22.73 -3.08 4.35
N ALA A 216 22.72 -3.85 5.45
CA ALA A 216 23.71 -4.89 5.74
C ALA A 216 23.75 -5.95 4.62
N PHE A 217 22.59 -6.44 4.17
CA PHE A 217 22.52 -7.34 3.03
C PHE A 217 23.07 -6.69 1.75
N MET A 218 22.72 -5.43 1.48
CA MET A 218 23.19 -4.75 0.26
C MET A 218 24.71 -4.53 0.26
N PHE A 219 25.32 -4.30 1.43
CA PHE A 219 26.77 -4.25 1.54
C PHE A 219 27.39 -5.63 1.30
N ALA A 220 26.84 -6.70 1.89
CA ALA A 220 27.29 -8.06 1.65
C ALA A 220 27.16 -8.48 0.18
N LEU A 221 26.04 -8.07 -0.47
CA LEU A 221 25.82 -8.32 -1.91
C LEU A 221 26.86 -7.61 -2.79
N ARG A 222 27.17 -6.33 -2.49
CA ARG A 222 28.19 -5.55 -3.21
C ARG A 222 29.57 -6.17 -3.06
N ASP A 223 29.90 -6.62 -1.85
CA ASP A 223 31.23 -7.10 -1.49
C ASP A 223 31.40 -8.62 -1.75
N ASP A 224 30.35 -9.27 -2.28
CA ASP A 224 30.29 -10.71 -2.59
C ASP A 224 30.60 -11.60 -1.37
N THR A 225 29.99 -11.25 -0.23
CA THR A 225 30.23 -11.88 1.08
C THR A 225 28.96 -12.48 1.69
N TYR A 226 29.09 -12.95 2.93
CA TYR A 226 28.00 -13.51 3.73
C TYR A 226 27.37 -12.45 4.62
N PHE A 227 26.09 -12.64 4.96
CA PHE A 227 25.36 -11.85 5.95
C PHE A 227 24.65 -12.78 6.92
N ASP A 228 24.51 -12.34 8.16
CA ASP A 228 23.94 -13.15 9.23
C ASP A 228 22.41 -13.21 9.11
N LEU A 229 21.84 -14.37 9.40
CA LEU A 229 20.43 -14.49 9.71
C LEU A 229 20.18 -14.02 11.13
N ILE A 230 19.05 -13.36 11.35
CA ILE A 230 18.70 -12.71 12.62
C ILE A 230 17.47 -13.40 13.23
N ASP A 231 17.60 -13.83 14.47
CA ASP A 231 16.48 -14.33 15.24
C ASP A 231 15.51 -13.18 15.55
N PRO A 232 14.24 -13.27 15.11
CA PRO A 232 13.29 -12.20 15.29
C PRO A 232 12.91 -11.93 16.75
N GLN A 233 13.12 -12.87 17.67
CA GLN A 233 12.80 -12.75 19.08
C GLN A 233 13.94 -12.06 19.87
N THR A 234 15.17 -12.52 19.66
CA THR A 234 16.35 -12.04 20.38
C THR A 234 17.00 -10.84 19.72
N LYS A 235 16.74 -10.61 18.41
CA LYS A 235 17.40 -9.61 17.56
C LYS A 235 18.92 -9.84 17.42
N GLN A 236 19.38 -11.05 17.70
CA GLN A 236 20.76 -11.49 17.56
C GLN A 236 20.90 -12.43 16.37
N THR A 237 22.14 -12.75 16.00
CA THR A 237 22.42 -13.77 14.97
C THR A 237 21.70 -15.06 15.31
N TRP A 238 20.93 -15.58 14.35
CA TRP A 238 20.20 -16.83 14.50
C TRP A 238 21.19 -18.01 14.60
N LYS A 239 20.93 -18.91 15.56
CA LYS A 239 21.76 -20.05 15.84
C LYS A 239 20.97 -21.34 15.83
N VAL A 240 21.57 -22.37 15.28
CA VAL A 240 21.08 -23.74 15.42
C VAL A 240 21.72 -24.39 16.67
N ASP A 241 20.96 -25.23 17.35
CA ASP A 241 21.46 -25.99 18.50
C ASP A 241 22.31 -27.16 18.01
N LEU A 242 23.62 -27.01 18.14
CA LEU A 242 24.60 -28.03 17.73
C LEU A 242 24.62 -29.24 18.66
N GLU A 243 24.15 -29.07 19.91
CA GLU A 243 24.16 -30.13 20.94
C GLU A 243 22.80 -30.86 21.05
N ARG A 244 21.83 -30.51 20.20
CA ARG A 244 20.50 -31.13 20.20
C ARG A 244 20.61 -32.64 20.09
N GLU A 245 20.03 -33.39 21.05
CA GLU A 245 19.87 -34.86 20.96
C GLU A 245 19.06 -35.21 19.70
N ARG A 246 19.49 -36.21 18.98
CA ARG A 246 18.87 -36.69 17.74
C ARG A 246 18.64 -38.20 17.81
N GLU A 247 17.58 -38.63 17.18
CA GLU A 247 17.36 -40.06 16.92
C GLU A 247 18.21 -40.51 15.75
N ASP A 248 18.57 -41.82 15.71
CA ASP A 248 19.48 -42.41 14.70
C ASP A 248 19.05 -42.19 13.23
N GLU A 249 17.78 -41.92 12.97
CA GLU A 249 17.22 -41.69 11.64
C GLU A 249 17.00 -40.20 11.30
N GLU A 250 17.27 -39.27 12.22
CA GLU A 250 17.13 -37.85 11.96
C GLU A 250 18.30 -37.30 11.11
N PRO A 251 18.02 -36.35 10.16
CA PRO A 251 19.07 -35.74 9.36
C PRO A 251 20.05 -34.96 10.22
N THR A 252 21.30 -34.89 9.79
CA THR A 252 22.32 -34.05 10.41
C THR A 252 21.95 -32.56 10.27
N ILE A 253 22.56 -31.68 11.09
CA ILE A 253 22.33 -30.20 10.98
C ILE A 253 22.66 -29.71 9.58
N ASP A 254 23.74 -30.21 9.00
CA ASP A 254 24.16 -29.80 7.66
C ASP A 254 23.15 -30.24 6.57
N GLU A 255 22.60 -31.45 6.69
CA GLU A 255 21.52 -31.91 5.80
C GLU A 255 20.23 -31.09 5.98
N GLU A 256 19.86 -30.75 7.23
CA GLU A 256 18.73 -29.86 7.49
C GLU A 256 18.93 -28.48 6.88
N LEU A 257 20.09 -27.86 7.10
CA LEU A 257 20.40 -26.53 6.55
C LEU A 257 20.48 -26.56 5.02
N THR A 258 21.07 -27.63 4.45
CA THR A 258 21.11 -27.83 2.99
C THR A 258 19.71 -27.94 2.41
N ALA A 259 18.80 -28.67 3.07
CA ALA A 259 17.40 -28.77 2.65
C ALA A 259 16.64 -27.43 2.78
N ILE A 260 16.89 -26.66 3.84
CA ILE A 260 16.28 -25.33 4.05
C ILE A 260 16.76 -24.35 2.98
N PHE A 261 18.06 -24.25 2.73
CA PHE A 261 18.64 -23.23 1.88
C PHE A 261 18.74 -23.59 0.40
N GLN A 262 18.39 -24.82 0.00
CA GLN A 262 18.14 -25.24 -1.38
C GLN A 262 19.24 -24.83 -2.39
N GLY A 263 20.50 -25.03 -2.02
CA GLY A 263 21.66 -24.74 -2.88
C GLY A 263 22.23 -23.33 -2.76
N ILE A 264 21.75 -22.52 -1.79
CA ILE A 264 22.44 -21.30 -1.37
C ILE A 264 23.65 -21.68 -0.53
N SER A 265 24.80 -21.06 -0.81
CA SER A 265 25.97 -21.20 0.04
C SER A 265 25.71 -20.57 1.41
N TYR A 266 25.99 -21.30 2.48
CA TYR A 266 25.88 -20.83 3.85
C TYR A 266 27.18 -21.14 4.63
N ASN A 267 27.37 -20.40 5.72
CA ASN A 267 28.38 -20.73 6.73
C ASN A 267 27.69 -21.10 8.03
N LEU A 268 28.21 -22.14 8.68
CA LEU A 268 27.82 -22.55 10.02
C LEU A 268 29.03 -22.34 10.95
N GLY A 269 28.87 -21.43 11.91
CA GLY A 269 29.90 -21.14 12.91
C GLY A 269 29.99 -22.23 13.99
N ASP A 270 31.13 -22.33 14.66
CA ASP A 270 31.36 -23.25 15.77
C ASP A 270 30.38 -23.04 16.95
N ASP A 271 29.75 -21.89 17.02
CA ASP A 271 28.74 -21.52 18.00
C ASP A 271 27.30 -21.68 17.50
N GLY A 272 27.12 -22.32 16.34
CA GLY A 272 25.83 -22.55 15.69
C GLY A 272 25.29 -21.37 14.88
N ALA A 273 26.00 -20.23 14.78
CA ALA A 273 25.58 -19.06 14.00
C ALA A 273 25.51 -19.39 12.51
N VAL A 274 24.43 -18.95 11.85
CA VAL A 274 24.21 -19.21 10.43
C VAL A 274 24.21 -17.91 9.64
N SER A 275 25.01 -17.88 8.57
CA SER A 275 25.02 -16.79 7.60
C SER A 275 24.89 -17.30 6.17
N LEU A 276 24.27 -16.51 5.30
CA LEU A 276 24.02 -16.85 3.89
C LEU A 276 24.86 -15.99 2.96
N HIS A 277 25.28 -16.58 1.84
CA HIS A 277 25.98 -15.86 0.79
C HIS A 277 25.01 -14.93 0.05
N ALA A 278 25.21 -13.63 0.15
CA ALA A 278 24.25 -12.60 -0.30
C ALA A 278 23.91 -12.71 -1.79
N LYS A 279 24.92 -12.92 -2.65
CA LYS A 279 24.73 -13.02 -4.10
C LYS A 279 23.96 -14.27 -4.52
N SER A 280 24.16 -15.39 -3.80
CA SER A 280 23.41 -16.61 -4.04
C SER A 280 21.93 -16.41 -3.74
N LEU A 281 21.60 -15.80 -2.59
CA LEU A 281 20.21 -15.47 -2.22
C LEU A 281 19.58 -14.48 -3.20
N TRP A 282 20.32 -13.42 -3.57
CA TRP A 282 19.82 -12.45 -4.56
C TRP A 282 19.46 -13.10 -5.88
N ASN A 283 20.27 -14.03 -6.37
CA ASN A 283 19.98 -14.77 -7.60
C ASN A 283 18.69 -15.60 -7.49
N HIS A 284 18.38 -16.17 -6.32
CA HIS A 284 17.11 -16.87 -6.08
C HIS A 284 15.93 -15.91 -6.13
N ILE A 285 16.01 -14.73 -5.49
CA ILE A 285 14.98 -13.68 -5.58
C ILE A 285 14.73 -13.30 -7.03
N VAL A 286 15.80 -12.98 -7.78
CA VAL A 286 15.69 -12.58 -9.21
C VAL A 286 15.07 -13.69 -10.07
N LYS A 287 15.47 -14.95 -9.87
CA LYS A 287 14.89 -16.08 -10.61
C LYS A 287 13.41 -16.30 -10.30
N SER A 288 13.02 -16.20 -9.03
CA SER A 288 11.62 -16.33 -8.61
C SER A 288 10.79 -15.19 -9.18
N ALA A 289 11.24 -13.94 -9.03
CA ALA A 289 10.56 -12.77 -9.58
C ALA A 289 10.43 -12.83 -11.12
N HIS A 290 11.44 -13.33 -11.84
CA HIS A 290 11.34 -13.54 -13.27
C HIS A 290 10.31 -14.61 -13.65
N LYS A 291 10.19 -15.67 -12.83
CA LYS A 291 9.27 -16.78 -13.10
C LYS A 291 7.81 -16.45 -12.82
N THR A 292 7.53 -15.75 -11.70
CA THR A 292 6.17 -15.60 -11.17
C THR A 292 5.71 -14.14 -11.04
N GLY A 293 6.62 -13.16 -11.12
CA GLY A 293 6.38 -11.76 -10.76
C GLY A 293 6.59 -11.44 -9.27
N ASP A 294 6.79 -12.45 -8.44
CA ASP A 294 7.05 -12.38 -7.00
C ASP A 294 8.37 -13.08 -6.62
N PRO A 295 9.05 -12.66 -5.53
CA PRO A 295 8.75 -11.51 -4.68
C PRO A 295 9.19 -10.19 -5.31
N GLY A 296 8.54 -9.08 -4.87
CA GLY A 296 9.11 -7.75 -4.98
C GLY A 296 10.22 -7.52 -3.95
N VAL A 297 10.86 -6.34 -3.99
CA VAL A 297 11.85 -5.93 -2.98
C VAL A 297 11.54 -4.53 -2.46
N VAL A 298 11.75 -4.32 -1.17
CA VAL A 298 11.63 -3.03 -0.51
C VAL A 298 12.89 -2.77 0.31
N PHE A 299 13.58 -1.66 0.05
CA PHE A 299 14.78 -1.27 0.77
C PHE A 299 14.40 -0.63 2.11
N ILE A 300 14.08 -1.44 3.10
CA ILE A 300 13.38 -1.02 4.32
C ILE A 300 14.17 0.01 5.13
N ASP A 301 15.50 -0.12 5.22
CA ASP A 301 16.34 0.83 5.95
C ASP A 301 16.33 2.20 5.25
N ARG A 302 16.31 2.21 3.91
CA ARG A 302 16.21 3.47 3.13
C ARG A 302 14.84 4.11 3.26
N VAL A 303 13.77 3.32 3.29
CA VAL A 303 12.42 3.80 3.57
C VAL A 303 12.39 4.48 4.95
N ASN A 304 12.89 3.82 5.98
CA ASN A 304 12.89 4.35 7.34
C ASN A 304 13.82 5.57 7.53
N ALA A 305 14.88 5.70 6.74
CA ALA A 305 15.78 6.86 6.74
C ALA A 305 15.28 8.04 5.89
N SER A 306 14.16 7.87 5.18
CA SER A 306 13.59 8.89 4.29
C SER A 306 12.35 9.55 4.91
N THR A 307 11.79 10.53 4.19
CA THR A 307 10.51 11.18 4.54
C THR A 307 9.29 10.26 4.44
N ALA A 308 9.45 9.03 3.92
CA ALA A 308 8.39 8.01 3.96
C ALA A 308 8.08 7.57 5.40
N ASN A 309 9.01 7.73 6.34
CA ASN A 309 8.76 7.64 7.78
C ASN A 309 8.84 9.05 8.40
N PRO A 310 7.75 9.84 8.38
CA PRO A 310 7.79 11.26 8.74
C PRO A 310 7.98 11.50 10.26
N VAL A 311 7.61 10.52 11.09
CA VAL A 311 7.68 10.63 12.56
C VAL A 311 8.32 9.36 13.15
N PRO A 312 9.65 9.21 13.09
CA PRO A 312 10.34 8.00 13.56
C PRO A 312 10.07 7.62 15.03
N SER A 313 9.69 8.60 15.86
CA SER A 313 9.32 8.36 17.27
C SER A 313 8.02 7.56 17.45
N LEU A 314 7.18 7.46 16.41
CA LEU A 314 5.97 6.64 16.40
C LEU A 314 6.23 5.20 15.94
N GLY A 315 7.46 4.86 15.61
CA GLY A 315 7.88 3.54 15.16
C GLY A 315 8.41 3.50 13.73
N GLY A 316 8.94 2.35 13.35
CA GLY A 316 9.43 2.09 12.00
C GLY A 316 8.33 1.67 11.04
N VAL A 317 8.57 1.90 9.76
CA VAL A 317 7.82 1.27 8.67
C VAL A 317 8.33 -0.15 8.50
N GLU A 318 7.44 -1.13 8.55
CA GLU A 318 7.79 -2.55 8.39
C GLU A 318 7.12 -3.20 7.18
N ALA A 319 6.08 -2.57 6.62
CA ALA A 319 5.35 -3.09 5.48
C ALA A 319 4.84 -1.96 4.57
N THR A 320 4.32 -2.36 3.41
CA THR A 320 3.61 -1.48 2.49
C THR A 320 2.16 -1.96 2.30
N ASN A 321 1.35 -1.14 1.65
CA ASN A 321 0.05 -1.55 1.12
C ASN A 321 0.19 -2.62 0.02
N PRO A 322 -0.92 -3.21 -0.49
CA PRO A 322 -0.87 -4.31 -1.47
C PRO A 322 -0.08 -4.04 -2.76
N CYS A 323 -0.07 -2.80 -3.24
CA CYS A 323 0.62 -2.43 -4.49
C CYS A 323 2.06 -1.94 -4.28
N GLY A 324 2.49 -1.73 -3.02
CA GLY A 324 3.85 -1.34 -2.68
C GLY A 324 4.16 0.16 -2.76
N GLU A 325 3.21 1.00 -3.17
CA GLU A 325 3.42 2.44 -3.34
C GLU A 325 3.38 3.24 -2.03
N GLN A 326 2.82 2.67 -0.96
CA GLN A 326 2.67 3.32 0.33
C GLN A 326 3.37 2.53 1.45
N PRO A 327 4.60 2.88 1.80
CA PRO A 327 5.22 2.43 3.04
C PRO A 327 4.46 3.05 4.24
N LEU A 328 3.95 2.22 5.12
CA LEU A 328 3.08 2.63 6.22
C LEU A 328 3.57 2.07 7.56
N ASN A 329 3.35 2.83 8.63
CA ASN A 329 3.54 2.33 9.99
C ASN A 329 2.44 1.31 10.33
N ALA A 330 2.65 0.50 11.36
CA ALA A 330 1.62 -0.39 11.90
C ALA A 330 0.38 0.42 12.30
N TYR A 331 -0.82 -0.02 11.88
CA TYR A 331 -2.10 0.68 12.03
C TYR A 331 -2.24 1.99 11.25
N ASP A 332 -1.32 2.31 10.34
CA ASP A 332 -1.46 3.47 9.48
C ASP A 332 -2.39 3.17 8.29
N ALA A 333 -3.00 4.21 7.78
CA ALA A 333 -3.85 4.15 6.60
C ALA A 333 -3.63 5.37 5.72
N CYS A 334 -3.86 5.21 4.42
CA CYS A 334 -3.70 6.27 3.46
C CYS A 334 -4.92 6.38 2.55
N CYS A 335 -5.32 7.61 2.24
CA CYS A 335 -6.23 7.90 1.14
C CYS A 335 -5.43 8.40 -0.07
N LEU A 336 -5.90 8.05 -1.26
CA LEU A 336 -5.19 8.29 -2.50
C LEU A 336 -6.03 9.16 -3.44
N GLY A 337 -5.34 9.99 -4.24
CA GLY A 337 -5.94 10.72 -5.33
C GLY A 337 -4.90 11.05 -6.40
N SER A 338 -5.33 11.22 -7.64
CA SER A 338 -4.43 11.44 -8.77
C SER A 338 -4.85 12.66 -9.59
N ILE A 339 -3.87 13.51 -9.90
CA ILE A 339 -4.00 14.66 -10.80
C ILE A 339 -3.82 14.18 -12.24
N ASN A 340 -4.72 14.55 -13.12
CA ASN A 340 -4.64 14.21 -14.55
C ASN A 340 -3.83 15.26 -15.30
N LEU A 341 -2.56 15.02 -15.52
CA LEU A 341 -1.62 15.94 -16.15
C LEU A 341 -2.04 16.39 -17.55
N ALA A 342 -2.75 15.55 -18.30
CA ALA A 342 -3.24 15.89 -19.63
C ALA A 342 -4.24 17.07 -19.64
N LYS A 343 -4.92 17.31 -18.52
CA LYS A 343 -5.88 18.42 -18.38
C LYS A 343 -5.22 19.79 -18.25
N PHE A 344 -3.94 19.82 -17.94
CA PHE A 344 -3.16 21.05 -17.76
C PHE A 344 -2.28 21.38 -18.98
N VAL A 345 -2.41 20.63 -20.07
CA VAL A 345 -1.78 20.96 -21.34
C VAL A 345 -2.71 21.86 -22.13
N LYS A 346 -2.33 23.12 -22.32
CA LYS A 346 -3.09 24.14 -23.07
C LYS A 346 -2.40 24.54 -24.34
N GLY A 347 -3.17 24.87 -25.36
CA GLY A 347 -2.67 25.45 -26.61
C GLY A 347 -3.22 24.73 -27.86
N PRO A 348 -3.17 25.39 -29.01
CA PRO A 348 -3.75 24.84 -30.21
C PRO A 348 -2.88 23.72 -30.77
N LEU A 349 -3.50 22.58 -31.09
CA LEU A 349 -2.95 21.50 -31.90
C LEU A 349 -2.75 21.91 -33.39
N VAL A 350 -2.50 23.19 -33.69
CA VAL A 350 -2.79 23.79 -35.01
C VAL A 350 -1.63 23.74 -35.98
N SER A 351 -0.43 23.32 -35.62
CA SER A 351 0.67 23.21 -36.60
C SER A 351 1.52 21.98 -36.35
N PHE A 352 1.78 21.20 -37.44
CA PHE A 352 2.73 20.07 -37.40
C PHE A 352 4.17 20.54 -37.14
N ASP A 353 4.50 21.80 -37.46
CA ASP A 353 5.86 22.31 -37.47
C ASP A 353 6.30 23.02 -36.16
N ARG A 354 5.36 23.42 -35.29
CA ARG A 354 5.69 24.04 -34.03
C ARG A 354 4.63 23.67 -32.95
N PRO A 355 4.94 22.79 -32.00
CA PRO A 355 4.08 22.55 -30.85
C PRO A 355 4.05 23.82 -30.00
N THR A 356 2.88 24.45 -29.92
CA THR A 356 2.64 25.64 -29.05
C THR A 356 1.92 25.26 -27.76
N ALA A 357 1.86 23.97 -27.44
CA ALA A 357 1.26 23.50 -26.21
C ALA A 357 2.12 23.92 -25.01
N VAL A 358 1.49 24.53 -24.01
CA VAL A 358 2.12 24.99 -22.77
C VAL A 358 1.42 24.32 -21.57
N ILE A 359 2.14 24.25 -20.45
CA ILE A 359 1.55 23.76 -19.20
C ILE A 359 0.83 24.91 -18.49
N ASP A 360 -0.40 24.67 -18.07
CA ASP A 360 -1.13 25.52 -17.17
C ASP A 360 -0.61 25.32 -15.73
N THR A 361 0.48 25.99 -15.41
CA THR A 361 1.14 25.87 -14.11
C THR A 361 0.27 26.38 -12.97
N THR A 362 -0.52 27.42 -13.20
CA THR A 362 -1.45 27.99 -12.20
C THR A 362 -2.56 27.01 -11.87
N GLY A 363 -3.22 26.43 -12.89
CA GLY A 363 -4.25 25.42 -12.69
C GLY A 363 -3.70 24.16 -12.03
N LEU A 364 -2.50 23.69 -12.46
CA LEU A 364 -1.84 22.54 -11.86
C LEU A 364 -1.52 22.76 -10.38
N SER A 365 -0.94 23.91 -10.03
CA SER A 365 -0.64 24.29 -8.64
C SER A 365 -1.91 24.37 -7.78
N PHE A 366 -2.96 25.02 -8.28
CA PHE A 366 -4.24 25.08 -7.57
C PHE A 366 -4.85 23.69 -7.34
N THR A 367 -4.86 22.84 -8.37
CA THR A 367 -5.41 21.48 -8.24
C THR A 367 -4.58 20.61 -7.29
N ALA A 368 -3.27 20.80 -7.23
CA ALA A 368 -2.41 20.10 -6.26
C ALA A 368 -2.75 20.54 -4.81
N GLN A 369 -2.95 21.84 -4.57
CA GLN A 369 -3.38 22.35 -3.27
C GLN A 369 -4.77 21.82 -2.89
N ALA A 370 -5.74 21.96 -3.79
CA ALA A 370 -7.11 21.49 -3.58
C ALA A 370 -7.18 19.97 -3.38
N GLY A 371 -6.39 19.21 -4.13
CA GLY A 371 -6.28 17.74 -3.99
C GLY A 371 -5.68 17.34 -2.65
N THR A 372 -4.66 18.04 -2.15
CA THR A 372 -4.09 17.81 -0.82
C THR A 372 -5.14 18.04 0.27
N ARG A 373 -5.84 19.17 0.21
CA ARG A 373 -6.91 19.49 1.16
C ARG A 373 -8.05 18.47 1.09
N PHE A 374 -8.49 18.10 -0.11
CA PHE A 374 -9.50 17.04 -0.30
C PHE A 374 -9.09 15.74 0.40
N LEU A 375 -7.83 15.31 0.24
CA LEU A 375 -7.35 14.07 0.85
C LEU A 375 -7.25 14.19 2.37
N ASP A 376 -6.91 15.35 2.91
CA ASP A 376 -6.89 15.62 4.34
C ASP A 376 -8.31 15.61 4.93
N ASP A 377 -9.29 16.22 4.24
CA ASP A 377 -10.71 16.13 4.59
C ASP A 377 -11.22 14.68 4.56
N VAL A 378 -10.80 13.88 3.59
CA VAL A 378 -11.13 12.44 3.54
C VAL A 378 -10.68 11.73 4.81
N LEU A 379 -9.47 12.01 5.33
CA LEU A 379 -9.01 11.43 6.59
C LEU A 379 -9.88 11.84 7.77
N THR A 380 -10.35 13.09 7.77
CA THR A 380 -11.21 13.66 8.82
C THR A 380 -12.60 13.02 8.85
N VAL A 381 -13.24 12.86 7.68
CA VAL A 381 -14.60 12.33 7.59
C VAL A 381 -14.68 10.81 7.53
N ASN A 382 -13.55 10.12 7.36
CA ASN A 382 -13.49 8.67 7.24
C ASN A 382 -13.83 7.97 8.57
N GLN A 383 -14.49 6.83 8.47
CA GLN A 383 -14.68 5.93 9.60
C GLN A 383 -13.75 4.73 9.50
N TYR A 384 -13.00 4.49 10.54
CA TYR A 384 -12.02 3.42 10.61
C TYR A 384 -12.59 2.19 11.33
N SER A 385 -12.23 1.00 10.85
CA SER A 385 -12.70 -0.28 11.40
C SER A 385 -12.13 -0.64 12.78
N ALA A 386 -11.06 0.04 13.20
CA ALA A 386 -10.41 -0.15 14.50
C ALA A 386 -9.96 1.21 15.07
N GLN A 387 -10.10 1.37 16.39
CA GLN A 387 -9.74 2.61 17.07
C GLN A 387 -8.25 2.95 16.93
N LYS A 388 -7.36 1.95 17.00
CA LYS A 388 -5.92 2.14 16.81
C LYS A 388 -5.57 2.75 15.46
N ILE A 389 -6.30 2.39 14.40
CA ILE A 389 -6.14 2.99 13.07
C ILE A 389 -6.57 4.45 13.11
N ALA A 390 -7.74 4.76 13.68
CA ALA A 390 -8.22 6.13 13.82
C ALA A 390 -7.23 7.02 14.58
N ASP A 391 -6.70 6.52 15.69
CA ASP A 391 -5.77 7.24 16.57
C ASP A 391 -4.44 7.56 15.87
N LEU A 392 -3.90 6.62 15.09
CA LEU A 392 -2.64 6.85 14.38
C LEU A 392 -2.83 7.74 13.16
N VAL A 393 -3.89 7.53 12.39
CA VAL A 393 -4.20 8.38 11.23
C VAL A 393 -4.43 9.82 11.66
N ALA A 394 -5.10 10.06 12.78
CA ALA A 394 -5.27 11.41 13.34
C ALA A 394 -3.95 12.11 13.64
N LYS A 395 -2.90 11.35 14.01
CA LYS A 395 -1.56 11.88 14.31
C LYS A 395 -0.71 12.08 13.05
N LEU A 396 -0.73 11.12 12.11
CA LEU A 396 0.13 11.14 10.93
C LEU A 396 -0.48 11.88 9.75
N ARG A 397 -1.80 11.85 9.60
CA ARG A 397 -2.58 12.46 8.52
C ARG A 397 -1.95 12.22 7.13
N ARG A 398 -1.63 10.97 6.86
CA ARG A 398 -0.91 10.58 5.65
C ARG A 398 -1.84 10.61 4.44
N THR A 399 -1.45 11.36 3.41
CA THR A 399 -2.14 11.45 2.13
C THR A 399 -1.25 10.95 1.00
N GLY A 400 -1.84 10.39 -0.04
CA GLY A 400 -1.16 9.93 -1.25
C GLY A 400 -1.64 10.69 -2.48
N LEU A 401 -1.02 11.83 -2.79
CA LEU A 401 -1.29 12.59 -4.00
C LEU A 401 -0.40 12.13 -5.14
N GLY A 402 -0.99 11.48 -6.14
CA GLY A 402 -0.31 10.95 -7.31
C GLY A 402 -0.68 11.66 -8.61
N ILE A 403 -0.23 11.10 -9.72
CA ILE A 403 -0.49 11.61 -11.07
C ILE A 403 -1.06 10.51 -11.98
N MET A 404 -1.80 10.94 -13.00
CA MET A 404 -2.22 10.14 -14.15
C MET A 404 -2.16 10.98 -15.42
N GLY A 405 -2.33 10.38 -16.59
CA GLY A 405 -2.36 11.12 -17.87
C GLY A 405 -0.99 11.63 -18.34
N TRP A 406 0.13 11.11 -17.81
CA TRP A 406 1.47 11.53 -18.22
C TRP A 406 1.75 11.25 -19.69
N ALA A 407 1.49 10.03 -20.17
CA ALA A 407 1.70 9.68 -21.59
C ALA A 407 0.77 10.48 -22.50
N ASP A 408 -0.47 10.74 -22.06
CA ASP A 408 -1.40 11.59 -22.82
C ASP A 408 -0.90 13.03 -22.92
N ALA A 409 -0.37 13.59 -21.82
CA ALA A 409 0.22 14.94 -21.83
C ALA A 409 1.39 15.02 -22.81
N LEU A 410 2.30 14.03 -22.80
CA LEU A 410 3.40 13.95 -23.75
C LEU A 410 2.92 13.82 -25.21
N ALA A 411 1.91 13.00 -25.46
CA ALA A 411 1.32 12.82 -26.79
C ALA A 411 0.70 14.14 -27.30
N ILE A 412 -0.04 14.87 -26.45
CA ILE A 412 -0.59 16.18 -26.81
C ILE A 412 0.53 17.17 -27.12
N MET A 413 1.61 17.19 -26.34
CA MET A 413 2.77 18.04 -26.53
C MET A 413 3.73 17.57 -27.63
N ARG A 414 3.51 16.35 -28.17
CA ARG A 414 4.38 15.69 -29.18
C ARG A 414 5.82 15.48 -28.70
N ILE A 415 5.97 15.19 -27.42
CA ILE A 415 7.26 14.88 -26.79
C ILE A 415 7.43 13.36 -26.77
N PRO A 416 8.51 12.78 -27.33
CA PRO A 416 8.76 11.36 -27.24
C PRO A 416 8.96 10.92 -25.78
N TYR A 417 8.31 9.82 -25.39
CA TYR A 417 8.32 9.32 -23.99
C TYR A 417 9.74 9.06 -23.46
N ASN A 418 10.63 8.50 -24.29
CA ASN A 418 12.00 8.15 -23.94
C ASN A 418 13.02 9.28 -24.19
N SER A 419 12.58 10.53 -24.21
CA SER A 419 13.43 11.69 -24.47
C SER A 419 13.90 12.39 -23.18
N ASN A 420 15.03 13.07 -23.26
CA ASN A 420 15.51 13.96 -22.18
C ASN A 420 14.54 15.12 -21.92
N GLU A 421 13.79 15.54 -22.92
CA GLU A 421 12.77 16.59 -22.80
C GLU A 421 11.61 16.12 -21.93
N ALA A 422 11.13 14.88 -22.11
CA ALA A 422 10.13 14.27 -21.25
C ALA A 422 10.59 14.21 -19.78
N VAL A 423 11.85 13.82 -19.54
CA VAL A 423 12.42 13.78 -18.17
C VAL A 423 12.49 15.19 -17.55
N LYS A 424 12.88 16.21 -18.29
CA LYS A 424 12.91 17.60 -17.80
C LYS A 424 11.50 18.09 -17.49
N LEU A 425 10.53 17.81 -18.36
CA LEU A 425 9.14 18.19 -18.15
C LEU A 425 8.55 17.48 -16.92
N ALA A 426 8.81 16.18 -16.74
CA ALA A 426 8.37 15.43 -15.57
C ALA A 426 8.88 16.06 -14.27
N ARG A 427 10.17 16.39 -14.21
CA ARG A 427 10.76 17.08 -13.03
C ARG A 427 10.08 18.41 -12.76
N TYR A 428 9.85 19.20 -13.80
CA TYR A 428 9.21 20.51 -13.67
C TYR A 428 7.77 20.41 -13.15
N MET A 429 6.95 19.52 -13.73
CA MET A 429 5.57 19.35 -13.29
C MET A 429 5.48 18.78 -11.88
N MET A 430 6.32 17.79 -11.54
CA MET A 430 6.36 17.21 -10.20
C MET A 430 6.88 18.18 -9.15
N GLN A 431 7.79 19.10 -9.50
CA GLN A 431 8.21 20.17 -8.60
C GLN A 431 7.03 21.06 -8.23
N ILE A 432 6.23 21.51 -9.22
CA ILE A 432 5.03 22.33 -8.97
C ILE A 432 4.06 21.61 -8.05
N ILE A 433 3.77 20.33 -8.33
CA ILE A 433 2.83 19.54 -7.52
C ILE A 433 3.34 19.40 -6.10
N ASN A 434 4.61 19.03 -5.93
CA ASN A 434 5.21 18.80 -4.63
C ASN A 434 5.23 20.07 -3.76
N GLU A 435 5.71 21.19 -4.32
CA GLU A 435 5.74 22.48 -3.62
C GLU A 435 4.33 22.94 -3.25
N SER A 436 3.36 22.78 -4.15
CA SER A 436 1.97 23.19 -3.92
C SER A 436 1.29 22.32 -2.85
N ALA A 437 1.55 21.01 -2.86
CA ALA A 437 1.02 20.09 -1.87
C ALA A 437 1.59 20.38 -0.46
N HIS A 438 2.90 20.61 -0.36
CA HIS A 438 3.55 20.97 0.91
C HIS A 438 3.02 22.31 1.45
N ASN A 439 2.93 23.34 0.60
CA ASN A 439 2.38 24.64 0.99
C ASN A 439 0.94 24.51 1.56
N MET A 440 0.10 23.67 0.97
CA MET A 440 -1.25 23.42 1.50
C MET A 440 -1.18 22.63 2.82
N SER A 441 -0.33 21.63 2.91
CA SER A 441 -0.16 20.84 4.14
C SER A 441 0.32 21.70 5.33
N GLU A 442 1.15 22.71 5.08
CA GLU A 442 1.58 23.66 6.12
C GLU A 442 0.47 24.62 6.57
N GLN A 443 -0.55 24.83 5.74
CA GLN A 443 -1.71 25.68 6.05
C GLN A 443 -2.80 24.95 6.83
N LEU A 444 -2.86 23.61 6.71
CA LEU A 444 -3.79 22.73 7.40
C LEU A 444 -3.31 22.37 8.81
#